data_ee12e5086c1bbe9b2670b2ae7738cff1
#
_entry.id   ee12e5086c1bbe9b2670b2ae7738cff1
#
_cell.length_a   1.000
_cell.length_b   1.000
_cell.length_c   1.000
_cell.angle_alpha   90.00
_cell.angle_beta   90.00
_cell.angle_gamma   90.00
#
_symmetry.space_group_name_H-M   'P 1'
#
loop_
_entity.id
_entity.type
_entity.pdbx_description
1 polymer ?
#
loop_
_entity_poly.entity_id
_entity_poly.type
_entity_poly.pdbx_seq_one_letter_code
_entity_poly.pdbx_strand_id
1 'polypeptide(L)'
;MSMRVVSNGDLHVTAPYLTSKRTVMQFVHDNEAWIEKTRQRVMAANEQRLEFYSQLPLETKEQEQEATRRLDELVRPMLQKYTALMGVQPSKITYKPTISRWGSCQKKTGAIQFSLYLLLLPKWCVEHVVVHELAHLIEANHSPRFHALMDQYFPRWKEARKATRLAMKR
;
A
#
# COMPACT_ATOMS: atom_id res chain seq x y z
N MET A 1 25.76 2.91 14.91
CA MET A 1 24.58 2.18 15.40
C MET A 1 23.32 2.84 14.89
N SER A 2 22.25 2.08 14.64
CA SER A 2 20.93 2.61 14.28
C SER A 2 19.84 1.88 15.08
N MET A 3 18.71 2.55 15.27
CA MET A 3 17.57 1.95 15.94
C MET A 3 16.26 2.29 15.21
N ARG A 4 15.27 1.41 15.33
CA ARG A 4 13.90 1.63 14.84
C ARG A 4 12.89 0.99 15.78
N VAL A 5 11.76 1.63 15.95
CA VAL A 5 10.60 1.02 16.60
C VAL A 5 9.73 0.39 15.51
N VAL A 6 9.38 -0.89 15.67
CA VAL A 6 8.51 -1.62 14.73
C VAL A 6 7.03 -1.48 15.13
N SER A 7 6.12 -1.96 14.28
CA SER A 7 4.67 -1.73 14.42
C SER A 7 4.03 -2.25 15.69
N ASN A 8 4.63 -3.24 16.35
CA ASN A 8 4.20 -3.78 17.65
C ASN A 8 4.79 -3.02 18.85
N GLY A 9 5.57 -1.96 18.63
CA GLY A 9 6.24 -1.17 19.67
C GLY A 9 7.61 -1.69 20.11
N ASP A 10 8.09 -2.81 19.56
CA ASP A 10 9.42 -3.35 19.87
C ASP A 10 10.53 -2.47 19.30
N LEU A 11 11.65 -2.40 20.01
CA LEU A 11 12.85 -1.68 19.59
C LEU A 11 13.83 -2.64 18.92
N HIS A 12 14.16 -2.39 17.67
CA HIS A 12 15.23 -3.07 16.95
C HIS A 12 16.46 -2.18 16.88
N VAL A 13 17.59 -2.67 17.41
CA VAL A 13 18.89 -1.98 17.38
C VAL A 13 19.83 -2.75 16.47
N THR A 14 20.48 -2.06 15.54
CA THR A 14 21.53 -2.62 14.68
C THR A 14 22.86 -1.98 15.06
N ALA A 15 23.84 -2.83 15.39
CA ALA A 15 25.17 -2.41 15.77
C ALA A 15 26.23 -3.20 14.97
N PRO A 16 27.45 -2.64 14.74
CA PRO A 16 28.58 -3.40 14.19
C PRO A 16 28.91 -4.62 15.05
N TYR A 17 29.44 -5.69 14.42
CA TYR A 17 29.68 -6.99 15.07
C TYR A 17 30.55 -6.91 16.35
N LEU A 18 31.52 -6.00 16.39
CA LEU A 18 32.43 -5.83 17.54
C LEU A 18 31.90 -4.85 18.61
N THR A 19 30.65 -4.38 18.52
CA THR A 19 30.09 -3.46 19.49
C THR A 19 29.74 -4.20 20.78
N SER A 20 30.30 -3.74 21.92
CA SER A 20 29.99 -4.34 23.21
C SER A 20 28.53 -4.17 23.60
N LYS A 21 27.97 -5.15 24.35
CA LYS A 21 26.58 -5.05 24.87
C LYS A 21 26.41 -3.78 25.72
N ARG A 22 27.43 -3.38 26.50
CA ARG A 22 27.43 -2.16 27.32
C ARG A 22 27.25 -0.91 26.44
N THR A 23 27.98 -0.83 25.33
CA THR A 23 27.85 0.30 24.37
C THR A 23 26.49 0.36 23.74
N VAL A 24 25.88 -0.78 23.40
CA VAL A 24 24.52 -0.85 22.86
C VAL A 24 23.51 -0.38 23.90
N MET A 25 23.62 -0.84 25.15
CA MET A 25 22.73 -0.43 26.24
C MET A 25 22.83 1.07 26.54
N GLN A 26 24.06 1.62 26.55
CA GLN A 26 24.26 3.05 26.71
C GLN A 26 23.60 3.83 25.58
N PHE A 27 23.75 3.39 24.32
CA PHE A 27 23.11 4.03 23.16
C PHE A 27 21.58 4.01 23.25
N VAL A 28 20.99 2.92 23.75
CA VAL A 28 19.54 2.84 23.99
C VAL A 28 19.14 3.83 25.09
N HIS A 29 19.85 3.85 26.21
CA HIS A 29 19.57 4.75 27.33
C HIS A 29 19.68 6.23 26.93
N ASP A 30 20.70 6.63 26.19
CA ASP A 30 20.90 7.99 25.71
C ASP A 30 19.78 8.48 24.76
N ASN A 31 19.00 7.54 24.23
CA ASN A 31 17.91 7.83 23.29
C ASN A 31 16.52 7.47 23.83
N GLU A 32 16.38 7.27 25.12
CA GLU A 32 15.15 6.76 25.76
C GLU A 32 13.93 7.66 25.47
N ALA A 33 14.10 8.96 25.53
CA ALA A 33 13.03 9.93 25.22
C ALA A 33 12.56 9.84 23.75
N TRP A 34 13.50 9.64 22.82
CA TRP A 34 13.17 9.45 21.40
C TRP A 34 12.46 8.11 21.18
N ILE A 35 12.90 7.05 21.86
CA ILE A 35 12.28 5.70 21.78
C ILE A 35 10.83 5.80 22.23
N GLU A 36 10.56 6.37 23.39
CA GLU A 36 9.21 6.46 23.94
C GLU A 36 8.28 7.30 23.04
N LYS A 37 8.71 8.49 22.63
CA LYS A 37 7.95 9.32 21.68
C LYS A 37 7.67 8.60 20.36
N THR A 38 8.65 7.83 19.85
CA THR A 38 8.51 7.09 18.60
C THR A 38 7.57 5.89 18.79
N ARG A 39 7.66 5.18 19.93
CA ARG A 39 6.78 4.06 20.28
C ARG A 39 5.32 4.50 20.33
N GLN A 40 5.01 5.57 21.06
CA GLN A 40 3.65 6.12 21.14
C GLN A 40 3.11 6.47 19.76
N ARG A 41 3.90 7.15 18.92
CA ARG A 41 3.50 7.51 17.56
C ARG A 41 3.24 6.28 16.68
N VAL A 42 4.10 5.25 16.77
CA VAL A 42 3.98 4.02 15.99
C VAL A 42 2.75 3.22 16.43
N MET A 43 2.53 3.11 17.74
CA MET A 43 1.36 2.39 18.29
C MET A 43 0.06 3.09 17.92
N ALA A 44 -0.03 4.42 18.08
CA ALA A 44 -1.21 5.18 17.68
C ALA A 44 -1.50 5.06 16.17
N ALA A 45 -0.46 5.11 15.32
CA ALA A 45 -0.62 4.92 13.89
C ALA A 45 -1.06 3.48 13.53
N ASN A 46 -0.62 2.47 14.29
CA ASN A 46 -1.03 1.10 14.09
C ASN A 46 -2.49 0.88 14.51
N GLU A 47 -2.91 1.47 15.61
CA GLU A 47 -4.30 1.42 16.08
C GLU A 47 -5.26 2.05 15.06
N GLN A 48 -4.98 3.25 14.58
CA GLN A 48 -5.75 3.91 13.52
C GLN A 48 -5.82 3.07 12.24
N ARG A 49 -4.72 2.39 11.91
CA ARG A 49 -4.67 1.50 10.75
C ARG A 49 -5.58 0.27 10.95
N LEU A 50 -5.55 -0.35 12.12
CA LEU A 50 -6.41 -1.49 12.43
C LEU A 50 -7.89 -1.07 12.40
N GLU A 51 -8.23 0.07 12.99
CA GLU A 51 -9.57 0.64 12.94
C GLU A 51 -10.03 0.89 11.49
N PHE A 52 -9.17 1.43 10.63
CA PHE A 52 -9.49 1.63 9.22
C PHE A 52 -9.84 0.31 8.52
N TYR A 53 -9.02 -0.74 8.69
CA TYR A 53 -9.24 -2.02 8.02
C TYR A 53 -10.40 -2.83 8.64
N SER A 54 -10.72 -2.63 9.92
CA SER A 54 -11.86 -3.27 10.57
C SER A 54 -13.22 -2.86 10.00
N GLN A 55 -13.29 -1.73 9.26
CA GLN A 55 -14.49 -1.29 8.56
C GLN A 55 -14.91 -2.24 7.41
N LEU A 56 -14.01 -3.12 6.97
CA LEU A 56 -14.29 -4.17 5.99
C LEU A 56 -13.77 -5.49 6.55
N PRO A 57 -14.56 -6.21 7.36
CA PRO A 57 -14.16 -7.51 7.89
C PRO A 57 -14.06 -8.53 6.75
N LEU A 58 -12.93 -9.25 6.69
CA LEU A 58 -12.61 -10.27 5.69
C LEU A 58 -12.11 -11.54 6.40
N GLU A 59 -12.83 -11.96 7.43
CA GLU A 59 -12.45 -13.09 8.29
C GLU A 59 -13.00 -14.42 7.77
N THR A 60 -14.09 -14.37 7.00
CA THR A 60 -14.72 -15.57 6.42
C THR A 60 -14.62 -15.57 4.90
N LYS A 61 -14.71 -16.77 4.31
CA LYS A 61 -14.71 -16.93 2.84
C LYS A 61 -15.90 -16.21 2.19
N GLU A 62 -17.04 -16.20 2.85
CA GLU A 62 -18.25 -15.52 2.37
C GLU A 62 -18.05 -14.00 2.31
N GLN A 63 -17.42 -13.42 3.34
CA GLN A 63 -17.07 -11.99 3.37
C GLN A 63 -16.06 -11.64 2.26
N GLU A 64 -15.04 -12.47 2.06
CA GLU A 64 -14.08 -12.26 0.97
C GLU A 64 -14.73 -12.39 -0.41
N GLN A 65 -15.63 -13.35 -0.61
CA GLN A 65 -16.35 -13.53 -1.88
C GLN A 65 -17.26 -12.33 -2.18
N GLU A 66 -18.00 -11.86 -1.20
CA GLU A 66 -18.86 -10.67 -1.36
C GLU A 66 -18.04 -9.41 -1.63
N ALA A 67 -16.94 -9.19 -0.90
CA ALA A 67 -16.02 -8.09 -1.16
C ALA A 67 -15.40 -8.19 -2.57
N THR A 68 -15.05 -9.39 -3.02
CA THR A 68 -14.55 -9.64 -4.37
C THR A 68 -15.56 -9.26 -5.43
N ARG A 69 -16.83 -9.67 -5.29
CA ARG A 69 -17.92 -9.32 -6.19
C ARG A 69 -18.11 -7.79 -6.27
N ARG A 70 -18.21 -7.13 -5.12
CA ARG A 70 -18.37 -5.67 -5.04
C ARG A 70 -17.20 -4.91 -5.66
N LEU A 71 -15.97 -5.36 -5.40
CA LEU A 71 -14.79 -4.71 -5.96
C LEU A 71 -14.68 -4.94 -7.48
N ASP A 72 -14.99 -6.14 -7.96
CA ASP A 72 -15.01 -6.43 -9.40
C ASP A 72 -16.05 -5.58 -10.13
N GLU A 73 -17.25 -5.43 -9.58
CA GLU A 73 -18.30 -4.54 -10.14
C GLU A 73 -17.83 -3.09 -10.22
N LEU A 74 -17.07 -2.61 -9.23
CA LEU A 74 -16.53 -1.27 -9.20
C LEU A 74 -15.37 -1.07 -10.19
N VAL A 75 -14.45 -2.04 -10.27
CA VAL A 75 -13.19 -1.95 -11.02
C VAL A 75 -13.38 -2.32 -12.50
N ARG A 76 -14.28 -3.23 -12.83
CA ARG A 76 -14.51 -3.73 -14.20
C ARG A 76 -14.77 -2.62 -15.22
N PRO A 77 -15.66 -1.65 -14.98
CA PRO A 77 -15.87 -0.53 -15.93
C PRO A 77 -14.62 0.34 -16.10
N MET A 78 -13.84 0.53 -15.03
CA MET A 78 -12.57 1.27 -15.08
C MET A 78 -11.54 0.51 -15.92
N LEU A 79 -11.41 -0.80 -15.71
CA LEU A 79 -10.53 -1.65 -16.51
C LEU A 79 -10.91 -1.57 -17.99
N GLN A 80 -12.18 -1.75 -18.34
CA GLN A 80 -12.66 -1.66 -19.74
C GLN A 80 -12.30 -0.32 -20.37
N LYS A 81 -12.54 0.79 -19.68
CA LYS A 81 -12.20 2.15 -20.13
C LYS A 81 -10.70 2.29 -20.39
N TYR A 82 -9.89 1.96 -19.38
CA TYR A 82 -8.46 2.29 -19.43
C TYR A 82 -7.63 1.28 -20.22
N THR A 83 -8.02 0.01 -20.32
CA THR A 83 -7.36 -0.95 -21.21
C THR A 83 -7.52 -0.54 -22.67
N ALA A 84 -8.72 -0.07 -23.06
CA ALA A 84 -8.95 0.46 -24.41
C ALA A 84 -8.15 1.74 -24.67
N LEU A 85 -8.16 2.70 -23.73
CA LEU A 85 -7.44 3.98 -23.89
C LEU A 85 -5.92 3.82 -23.94
N MET A 86 -5.37 2.89 -23.14
CA MET A 86 -3.93 2.66 -23.02
C MET A 86 -3.39 1.62 -23.99
N GLY A 87 -4.27 0.90 -24.69
CA GLY A 87 -3.89 -0.19 -25.61
C GLY A 87 -3.20 -1.36 -24.91
N VAL A 88 -3.57 -1.67 -23.67
CA VAL A 88 -3.00 -2.74 -22.87
C VAL A 88 -4.06 -3.75 -22.44
N GLN A 89 -3.64 -5.01 -22.20
CA GLN A 89 -4.54 -6.05 -21.75
C GLN A 89 -3.88 -6.85 -20.63
N PRO A 90 -4.41 -6.78 -19.37
CA PRO A 90 -3.95 -7.66 -18.31
C PRO A 90 -4.26 -9.14 -18.68
N SER A 91 -3.34 -10.02 -18.40
CA SER A 91 -3.56 -11.47 -18.59
C SER A 91 -4.51 -12.07 -17.56
N LYS A 92 -4.50 -11.50 -16.36
CA LYS A 92 -5.32 -11.95 -15.22
C LYS A 92 -5.54 -10.81 -14.24
N ILE A 93 -6.77 -10.72 -13.70
CA ILE A 93 -7.09 -9.87 -12.56
C ILE A 93 -7.41 -10.76 -11.37
N THR A 94 -6.86 -10.40 -10.21
CA THR A 94 -7.12 -11.09 -8.93
C THR A 94 -7.37 -10.07 -7.81
N TYR A 95 -8.15 -10.48 -6.82
CA TYR A 95 -8.48 -9.71 -5.65
C TYR A 95 -8.04 -10.45 -4.40
N LYS A 96 -7.38 -9.78 -3.44
CA LYS A 96 -6.91 -10.41 -2.19
C LYS A 96 -7.01 -9.43 -1.00
N PRO A 97 -7.18 -9.92 0.23
CA PRO A 97 -7.20 -9.09 1.43
C PRO A 97 -5.77 -8.64 1.83
N THR A 98 -5.16 -7.79 1.01
CA THR A 98 -3.76 -7.34 1.19
C THR A 98 -3.74 -5.95 1.80
N ILE A 99 -3.12 -5.80 2.98
CA ILE A 99 -2.98 -4.51 3.71
C ILE A 99 -1.67 -3.76 3.41
N SER A 100 -0.71 -4.40 2.75
CA SER A 100 0.62 -3.82 2.47
C SER A 100 0.67 -2.96 1.21
N ARG A 101 -0.29 -3.14 0.30
CA ARG A 101 -0.38 -2.43 -1.00
C ARG A 101 -1.81 -2.42 -1.52
N TRP A 102 -2.17 -1.40 -2.29
CA TRP A 102 -3.48 -1.28 -2.93
C TRP A 102 -3.60 -2.11 -4.21
N GLY A 103 -2.49 -2.25 -4.93
CA GLY A 103 -2.39 -3.05 -6.14
C GLY A 103 -0.98 -3.55 -6.39
N SER A 104 -0.81 -4.44 -7.34
CA SER A 104 0.48 -4.85 -7.89
C SER A 104 0.31 -5.41 -9.29
N CYS A 105 1.25 -5.06 -10.17
CA CYS A 105 1.34 -5.59 -11.52
C CYS A 105 2.61 -6.43 -11.67
N GLN A 106 2.45 -7.65 -12.15
CA GLN A 106 3.57 -8.50 -12.52
C GLN A 106 3.83 -8.36 -14.03
N LYS A 107 4.70 -7.45 -14.42
CA LYS A 107 4.95 -7.12 -15.84
C LYS A 107 5.28 -8.32 -16.70
N LYS A 108 6.04 -9.31 -16.21
CA LYS A 108 6.43 -10.51 -16.96
C LYS A 108 5.23 -11.35 -17.39
N THR A 109 4.23 -11.47 -16.55
CA THR A 109 3.03 -12.27 -16.81
C THR A 109 1.84 -11.44 -17.25
N GLY A 110 1.87 -10.13 -17.05
CA GLY A 110 0.72 -9.24 -17.28
C GLY A 110 -0.39 -9.37 -16.23
N ALA A 111 -0.16 -10.11 -15.14
CA ALA A 111 -1.16 -10.29 -14.10
C ALA A 111 -1.20 -9.08 -13.16
N ILE A 112 -2.42 -8.64 -12.81
CA ILE A 112 -2.66 -7.56 -11.85
C ILE A 112 -3.45 -8.12 -10.67
N GLN A 113 -3.05 -7.72 -9.47
CA GLN A 113 -3.76 -8.00 -8.23
C GLN A 113 -4.19 -6.69 -7.57
N PHE A 114 -5.43 -6.64 -7.11
CA PHE A 114 -5.98 -5.53 -6.32
C PHE A 114 -6.28 -5.96 -4.90
N SER A 115 -6.11 -5.06 -3.95
CA SER A 115 -6.52 -5.25 -2.56
C SER A 115 -8.03 -5.10 -2.42
N LEU A 116 -8.69 -6.03 -1.71
CA LEU A 116 -10.11 -5.91 -1.35
C LEU A 116 -10.40 -4.64 -0.54
N TYR A 117 -9.43 -4.17 0.22
CA TYR A 117 -9.55 -2.93 1.00
C TYR A 117 -9.63 -1.66 0.15
N LEU A 118 -9.51 -1.74 -1.18
CA LEU A 118 -9.86 -0.64 -2.09
C LEU A 118 -11.32 -0.20 -1.93
N LEU A 119 -12.21 -1.09 -1.46
CA LEU A 119 -13.59 -0.76 -1.15
C LEU A 119 -13.75 0.29 -0.04
N LEU A 120 -12.72 0.51 0.78
CA LEU A 120 -12.68 1.55 1.82
C LEU A 120 -12.25 2.92 1.27
N LEU A 121 -11.84 2.99 0.00
CA LEU A 121 -11.39 4.23 -0.61
C LEU A 121 -12.49 4.89 -1.46
N PRO A 122 -12.45 6.22 -1.60
CA PRO A 122 -13.27 6.91 -2.58
C PRO A 122 -13.03 6.38 -3.99
N LYS A 123 -14.08 6.32 -4.82
CA LYS A 123 -14.04 5.79 -6.19
C LYS A 123 -12.89 6.34 -7.05
N TRP A 124 -12.61 7.64 -6.96
CA TRP A 124 -11.52 8.27 -7.73
C TRP A 124 -10.11 7.82 -7.28
N CYS A 125 -9.96 7.41 -6.01
CA CYS A 125 -8.73 6.78 -5.52
C CYS A 125 -8.59 5.34 -6.05
N VAL A 126 -9.69 4.60 -6.15
CA VAL A 126 -9.71 3.27 -6.78
C VAL A 126 -9.32 3.38 -8.25
N GLU A 127 -9.92 4.34 -8.98
CA GLU A 127 -9.61 4.61 -10.38
C GLU A 127 -8.12 4.93 -10.58
N HIS A 128 -7.53 5.74 -9.69
CA HIS A 128 -6.08 6.00 -9.69
C HIS A 128 -5.27 4.69 -9.58
N VAL A 129 -5.62 3.80 -8.66
CA VAL A 129 -4.88 2.53 -8.49
C VAL A 129 -5.03 1.66 -9.73
N VAL A 130 -6.21 1.60 -10.34
CA VAL A 130 -6.43 0.85 -11.60
C VAL A 130 -5.52 1.37 -12.72
N VAL A 131 -5.49 2.70 -12.94
CA VAL A 131 -4.62 3.30 -13.97
C VAL A 131 -3.15 3.08 -13.66
N HIS A 132 -2.75 3.16 -12.38
CA HIS A 132 -1.40 2.92 -11.91
C HIS A 132 -0.90 1.50 -12.25
N GLU A 133 -1.72 0.48 -11.95
CA GLU A 133 -1.35 -0.91 -12.23
C GLU A 133 -1.36 -1.21 -13.74
N LEU A 134 -2.26 -0.61 -14.51
CA LEU A 134 -2.25 -0.71 -15.98
C LEU A 134 -1.02 -0.02 -16.59
N ALA A 135 -0.59 1.13 -16.06
CA ALA A 135 0.62 1.81 -16.50
C ALA A 135 1.88 0.93 -16.31
N HIS A 136 1.89 0.07 -15.30
CA HIS A 136 2.98 -0.89 -15.08
C HIS A 136 3.07 -1.98 -16.15
N LEU A 137 2.03 -2.23 -16.93
CA LEU A 137 2.12 -3.11 -18.11
C LEU A 137 3.00 -2.49 -19.21
N ILE A 138 3.03 -1.15 -19.29
CA ILE A 138 3.84 -0.39 -20.25
C ILE A 138 5.23 -0.12 -19.66
N GLU A 139 5.30 0.42 -18.46
CA GLU A 139 6.52 0.86 -17.79
C GLU A 139 6.64 0.26 -16.39
N ALA A 140 7.64 -0.62 -16.18
CA ALA A 140 7.79 -1.37 -14.93
C ALA A 140 8.14 -0.51 -13.72
N ASN A 141 8.90 0.55 -13.93
CA ASN A 141 9.43 1.41 -12.88
C ASN A 141 8.70 2.76 -12.88
N HIS A 142 8.69 3.43 -11.73
CA HIS A 142 8.15 4.80 -11.61
C HIS A 142 9.11 5.84 -12.21
N SER A 143 9.51 5.62 -13.46
CA SER A 143 10.37 6.50 -14.27
C SER A 143 9.63 7.77 -14.70
N PRO A 144 10.31 8.77 -15.30
CA PRO A 144 9.65 9.91 -15.95
C PRO A 144 8.60 9.48 -16.98
N ARG A 145 8.86 8.36 -17.71
CA ARG A 145 7.91 7.79 -18.68
C ARG A 145 6.64 7.27 -18.00
N PHE A 146 6.78 6.59 -16.86
CA PHE A 146 5.63 6.17 -16.06
C PHE A 146 4.79 7.38 -15.60
N HIS A 147 5.45 8.43 -15.09
CA HIS A 147 4.73 9.63 -14.65
C HIS A 147 4.04 10.35 -15.82
N ALA A 148 4.64 10.37 -17.01
CA ALA A 148 3.99 10.90 -18.21
C ALA A 148 2.72 10.12 -18.58
N LEU A 149 2.72 8.79 -18.46
CA LEU A 149 1.51 7.97 -18.61
C LEU A 149 0.44 8.35 -17.58
N MET A 150 0.84 8.52 -16.31
CA MET A 150 -0.10 8.94 -15.27
C MET A 150 -0.66 10.35 -15.55
N ASP A 151 0.15 11.30 -15.96
CA ASP A 151 -0.29 12.66 -16.34
C ASP A 151 -1.27 12.63 -17.52
N GLN A 152 -1.05 11.73 -18.50
CA GLN A 152 -1.91 11.55 -19.67
C GLN A 152 -3.26 10.93 -19.35
N TYR A 153 -3.27 9.82 -18.58
CA TYR A 153 -4.47 9.00 -18.39
C TYR A 153 -5.24 9.32 -17.11
N PHE A 154 -4.56 9.86 -16.08
CA PHE A 154 -5.16 10.26 -14.81
C PHE A 154 -4.46 11.50 -14.22
N PRO A 155 -4.67 12.72 -14.74
CA PRO A 155 -3.94 13.94 -14.36
C PRO A 155 -3.95 14.25 -12.85
N ARG A 156 -4.98 13.83 -12.12
CA ARG A 156 -5.10 14.01 -10.67
C ARG A 156 -4.35 12.95 -9.85
N TRP A 157 -3.45 12.18 -10.46
CA TRP A 157 -2.78 11.07 -9.77
C TRP A 157 -1.98 11.48 -8.53
N LYS A 158 -1.42 12.70 -8.50
CA LYS A 158 -0.67 13.20 -7.35
C LYS A 158 -1.57 13.39 -6.12
N GLU A 159 -2.78 13.92 -6.33
CA GLU A 159 -3.79 14.09 -5.28
C GLU A 159 -4.28 12.71 -4.79
N ALA A 160 -4.62 11.82 -5.71
CA ALA A 160 -5.08 10.48 -5.39
C ALA A 160 -4.01 9.67 -4.64
N ARG A 161 -2.76 9.75 -5.08
CA ARG A 161 -1.61 9.14 -4.37
C ARG A 161 -1.47 9.67 -2.94
N LYS A 162 -1.66 10.97 -2.73
CA LYS A 162 -1.64 11.55 -1.37
C LYS A 162 -2.78 11.01 -0.52
N ALA A 163 -4.00 10.94 -1.06
CA ALA A 163 -5.17 10.43 -0.37
C ALA A 163 -5.04 8.93 -0.02
N THR A 164 -4.63 8.09 -0.97
CA THR A 164 -4.39 6.65 -0.74
C THR A 164 -3.28 6.40 0.28
N ARG A 165 -2.22 7.20 0.26
CA ARG A 165 -1.12 7.11 1.23
C ARG A 165 -1.56 7.52 2.64
N LEU A 166 -2.42 8.51 2.76
CA LEU A 166 -2.99 8.91 4.06
C LEU A 166 -3.89 7.81 4.63
N ALA A 167 -4.70 7.15 3.80
CA ALA A 167 -5.53 6.03 4.21
C ALA A 167 -4.72 4.82 4.70
N MET A 168 -3.55 4.52 4.10
CA MET A 168 -2.65 3.46 4.57
C MET A 168 -1.89 3.79 5.86
N LYS A 169 -1.80 5.08 6.21
CA LYS A 169 -1.09 5.54 7.41
C LYS A 169 -2.01 5.72 8.62
N ARG A 170 -3.30 5.71 8.36
CA ARG A 170 -4.33 5.74 9.40
C ARG A 170 -4.50 4.35 9.98
#